data_b976d56adf0f7b283a5101ff6ac28894
#
_entry.id   b976d56adf0f7b283a5101ff6ac28894
#
_cell.length_a   1.000
_cell.length_b   1.000
_cell.length_c   1.000
_cell.angle_alpha   90.00
_cell.angle_beta   90.00
_cell.angle_gamma   90.00
#
_symmetry.space_group_name_H-M   'P 1'
#
loop_
_entity.id
_entity.type
_entity.pdbx_description
1 polymer ?
#
loop_
_entity_poly.entity_id
_entity_poly.type
_entity_poly.pdbx_seq_one_letter_code
_entity_poly.pdbx_strand_id
1 'polypeptide(L)'
;MELKCDGGYCQFTKLASDREQLQVSLLFKRDELLHDISNNSWVQSEVSASDNVNAKQELKDIVQDENLDRVLRVLRLAHQECIELLYAYTHTDIVGGEHLDDAFADPKNYIIDMKVPTTFSRTSLEYLVHLIHEYLVCSVLSDWIGITMPEYKVLWAQRLEDI
;
A
#
# COMPACT_ATOMS: atom_id res chain seq x y z
N MET A 1 -30.48 -16.51 20.50
CA MET A 1 -31.32 -15.29 20.58
C MET A 1 -32.07 -15.37 21.88
N GLU A 2 -31.59 -14.76 22.93
CA GLU A 2 -32.27 -14.77 24.23
C GLU A 2 -32.98 -13.43 24.46
N LEU A 3 -34.30 -13.48 24.73
CA LEU A 3 -35.11 -12.34 25.14
C LEU A 3 -35.05 -12.23 26.65
N LYS A 4 -34.46 -11.18 27.19
CA LYS A 4 -34.62 -10.79 28.58
C LYS A 4 -35.56 -9.60 28.66
N CYS A 5 -36.71 -9.78 29.28
CA CYS A 5 -37.66 -8.72 29.60
C CYS A 5 -37.62 -8.45 31.10
N ASP A 6 -37.16 -7.27 31.50
CA ASP A 6 -37.31 -6.75 32.87
C ASP A 6 -38.03 -5.40 32.79
N GLY A 7 -39.19 -5.31 33.54
CA GLY A 7 -39.84 -4.04 33.82
C GLY A 7 -40.41 -3.26 32.65
N GLY A 8 -41.04 -3.89 31.66
CA GLY A 8 -41.86 -3.20 30.66
C GLY A 8 -41.14 -2.61 29.44
N TYR A 9 -39.84 -2.77 29.32
CA TYR A 9 -39.08 -2.43 28.13
C TYR A 9 -38.27 -3.64 27.66
N CYS A 10 -38.59 -4.14 26.46
CA CYS A 10 -37.76 -5.12 25.78
C CYS A 10 -36.57 -4.42 25.10
N GLN A 11 -35.41 -4.43 25.72
CA GLN A 11 -34.16 -4.07 25.02
C GLN A 11 -33.66 -5.28 24.23
N PHE A 12 -33.64 -5.14 22.94
CA PHE A 12 -32.82 -6.02 22.07
C PHE A 12 -31.37 -5.70 22.32
N THR A 13 -30.74 -6.34 23.29
CA THR A 13 -29.30 -6.47 23.31
C THR A 13 -28.91 -7.40 22.16
N LYS A 14 -28.66 -6.83 21.00
CA LYS A 14 -27.91 -7.50 19.97
C LYS A 14 -26.53 -7.74 20.57
N LEU A 15 -26.32 -8.92 21.17
CA LEU A 15 -24.99 -9.45 21.34
C LEU A 15 -24.34 -9.26 19.98
N ALA A 16 -23.25 -8.50 19.93
CA ALA A 16 -22.39 -8.43 18.77
C ALA A 16 -21.98 -9.90 18.53
N SER A 17 -22.77 -10.58 17.70
CA SER A 17 -22.42 -11.93 17.29
C SER A 17 -21.03 -11.83 16.71
N ASP A 18 -20.13 -12.70 17.12
CA ASP A 18 -18.93 -13.05 16.37
C ASP A 18 -19.37 -13.22 14.91
N ARG A 19 -19.31 -12.13 14.15
CA ARG A 19 -19.44 -12.22 12.70
C ARG A 19 -18.24 -13.01 12.33
N GLU A 20 -18.45 -14.23 11.82
CA GLU A 20 -17.40 -15.05 11.29
C GLU A 20 -16.54 -14.14 10.40
N GLN A 21 -15.31 -13.89 10.85
CA GLN A 21 -14.34 -13.10 10.12
C GLN A 21 -13.44 -14.06 9.36
N LEU A 22 -13.19 -13.74 8.11
CA LEU A 22 -12.23 -14.44 7.28
C LEU A 22 -10.90 -13.70 7.34
N GLN A 23 -9.83 -14.45 7.53
CA GLN A 23 -8.49 -13.91 7.39
C GLN A 23 -8.08 -14.00 5.92
N VAL A 24 -7.63 -12.87 5.38
CA VAL A 24 -7.17 -12.71 3.99
C VAL A 24 -5.82 -12.03 4.01
N SER A 25 -4.87 -12.58 3.25
CA SER A 25 -3.54 -12.00 3.07
C SER A 25 -3.39 -11.50 1.64
N LEU A 26 -3.14 -10.21 1.47
CA LEU A 26 -2.78 -9.61 0.19
C LEU A 26 -1.27 -9.64 0.06
N LEU A 27 -0.76 -10.17 -1.05
CA LEU A 27 0.66 -10.40 -1.27
C LEU A 27 1.14 -9.63 -2.49
N PHE A 28 2.16 -8.79 -2.30
CA PHE A 28 2.81 -8.02 -3.35
C PHE A 28 4.28 -8.42 -3.42
N LYS A 29 4.69 -8.98 -4.55
CA LYS A 29 6.08 -9.42 -4.73
C LYS A 29 6.95 -8.22 -5.05
N ARG A 30 8.05 -8.07 -4.30
CA ARG A 30 9.01 -6.99 -4.51
C ARG A 30 9.51 -6.94 -5.95
N ASP A 31 9.87 -8.08 -6.52
CA ASP A 31 10.47 -8.13 -7.85
C ASP A 31 9.49 -7.67 -8.95
N GLU A 32 8.18 -7.95 -8.79
CA GLU A 32 7.13 -7.45 -9.69
C GLU A 32 6.96 -5.93 -9.55
N LEU A 33 6.94 -5.42 -8.32
CA LEU A 33 6.88 -3.98 -8.05
C LEU A 33 8.07 -3.24 -8.65
N LEU A 34 9.28 -3.74 -8.44
CA LEU A 34 10.51 -3.14 -9.01
C LEU A 34 10.51 -3.17 -10.53
N HIS A 35 10.01 -4.25 -11.15
CA HIS A 35 9.86 -4.33 -12.59
C HIS A 35 8.91 -3.24 -13.12
N ASP A 36 7.75 -3.06 -12.49
CA ASP A 36 6.76 -2.07 -12.92
C ASP A 36 7.24 -0.64 -12.67
N ILE A 37 7.94 -0.39 -11.56
CA ILE A 37 8.60 0.89 -11.29
C ILE A 37 9.61 1.21 -12.38
N SER A 38 10.50 0.26 -12.72
CA SER A 38 11.50 0.42 -13.78
C SER A 38 10.87 0.69 -15.14
N ASN A 39 9.83 -0.06 -15.50
CA ASN A 39 9.13 0.08 -16.77
C ASN A 39 8.44 1.45 -16.89
N ASN A 40 7.70 1.87 -15.87
CA ASN A 40 7.05 3.19 -15.86
C ASN A 40 8.07 4.33 -15.89
N SER A 41 9.17 4.21 -15.15
CA SER A 41 10.25 5.20 -15.16
C SER A 41 10.91 5.32 -16.52
N TRP A 42 11.15 4.20 -17.18
CA TRP A 42 11.70 4.16 -18.54
C TRP A 42 10.75 4.86 -19.52
N VAL A 43 9.46 4.53 -19.51
CA VAL A 43 8.46 5.17 -20.37
C VAL A 43 8.41 6.68 -20.10
N GLN A 44 8.42 7.11 -18.83
CA GLN A 44 8.46 8.53 -18.49
C GLN A 44 9.67 9.24 -19.06
N SER A 45 10.85 8.59 -19.03
CA SER A 45 12.07 9.15 -19.58
C SER A 45 12.00 9.38 -21.09
N GLU A 46 11.35 8.47 -21.82
CA GLU A 46 11.19 8.58 -23.28
C GLU A 46 10.14 9.64 -23.67
N VAL A 47 9.05 9.73 -22.94
CA VAL A 47 7.93 10.64 -23.24
C VAL A 47 8.20 12.06 -22.76
N SER A 48 9.11 12.25 -21.79
CA SER A 48 9.39 13.58 -21.25
C SER A 48 9.99 14.51 -22.32
N ALA A 49 9.46 15.74 -22.38
CA ALA A 49 9.95 16.80 -23.27
C ALA A 49 11.26 17.44 -22.77
N SER A 50 11.82 16.98 -21.65
CA SER A 50 13.06 17.52 -21.10
C SER A 50 14.24 17.24 -22.03
N ASP A 51 15.05 18.27 -22.30
CA ASP A 51 16.32 18.14 -23.03
C ASP A 51 17.47 17.71 -22.14
N ASN A 52 17.22 17.53 -20.82
CA ASN A 52 18.23 17.10 -19.87
C ASN A 52 18.49 15.59 -19.96
N VAL A 53 19.52 15.24 -20.71
CA VAL A 53 19.92 13.84 -20.93
C VAL A 53 20.31 13.14 -19.62
N ASN A 54 20.92 13.86 -18.67
CA ASN A 54 21.30 13.28 -17.38
C ASN A 54 20.05 12.92 -16.55
N ALA A 55 19.05 13.81 -16.48
CA ALA A 55 17.79 13.52 -15.77
C ALA A 55 17.04 12.33 -16.38
N LYS A 56 17.07 12.20 -17.71
CA LYS A 56 16.50 11.02 -18.39
C LYS A 56 17.25 9.73 -18.06
N GLN A 57 18.56 9.79 -17.94
CA GLN A 57 19.36 8.64 -17.55
C GLN A 57 19.10 8.26 -16.08
N GLU A 58 19.06 9.24 -15.18
CA GLU A 58 18.74 9.02 -13.76
C GLU A 58 17.36 8.38 -13.59
N LEU A 59 16.36 8.76 -14.40
CA LEU A 59 15.07 8.08 -14.41
C LEU A 59 15.17 6.60 -14.77
N LYS A 60 15.98 6.26 -15.77
CA LYS A 60 16.17 4.87 -16.19
C LYS A 60 16.90 4.04 -15.13
N ASP A 61 17.73 4.68 -14.35
CA ASP A 61 18.60 4.04 -13.35
C ASP A 61 17.93 3.90 -11.96
N ILE A 62 16.60 4.15 -11.84
CA ILE A 62 15.87 4.13 -10.57
C ILE A 62 16.05 2.83 -9.76
N VAL A 63 16.17 1.68 -10.41
CA VAL A 63 16.27 0.35 -9.78
C VAL A 63 17.72 -0.14 -9.74
N GLN A 64 18.72 0.71 -10.05
CA GLN A 64 20.14 0.36 -9.92
C GLN A 64 20.52 0.23 -8.43
N ASP A 65 21.55 -0.56 -8.16
CA ASP A 65 21.97 -0.90 -6.79
C ASP A 65 22.18 0.33 -5.90
N GLU A 66 22.69 1.43 -6.45
CA GLU A 66 22.96 2.67 -5.73
C GLU A 66 21.67 3.40 -5.29
N ASN A 67 20.58 3.19 -6.03
CA ASN A 67 19.28 3.86 -5.77
C ASN A 67 18.27 2.95 -5.08
N LEU A 68 18.56 1.65 -5.06
CA LEU A 68 17.63 0.61 -4.59
C LEU A 68 17.22 0.83 -3.13
N ASP A 69 18.13 1.19 -2.25
CA ASP A 69 17.83 1.44 -0.83
C ASP A 69 16.77 2.53 -0.65
N ARG A 70 16.82 3.58 -1.46
CA ARG A 70 15.82 4.64 -1.44
C ARG A 70 14.46 4.14 -1.92
N VAL A 71 14.45 3.43 -3.03
CA VAL A 71 13.23 2.83 -3.60
C VAL A 71 12.56 1.91 -2.58
N LEU A 72 13.32 1.04 -1.93
CA LEU A 72 12.80 0.12 -0.92
C LEU A 72 12.28 0.84 0.33
N ARG A 73 12.90 1.96 0.74
CA ARG A 73 12.39 2.79 1.84
C ARG A 73 11.03 3.41 1.51
N VAL A 74 10.88 3.96 0.31
CA VAL A 74 9.61 4.55 -0.12
C VAL A 74 8.54 3.48 -0.26
N LEU A 75 8.86 2.32 -0.85
CA LEU A 75 7.96 1.17 -0.91
C LEU A 75 7.47 0.73 0.47
N ARG A 76 8.38 0.65 1.44
CA ARG A 76 8.04 0.29 2.82
C ARG A 76 7.10 1.30 3.44
N LEU A 77 7.36 2.60 3.28
CA LEU A 77 6.48 3.64 3.81
C LEU A 77 5.09 3.59 3.17
N ALA A 78 5.02 3.51 1.85
CA ALA A 78 3.75 3.41 1.12
C ALA A 78 2.97 2.14 1.52
N HIS A 79 3.67 1.01 1.74
CA HIS A 79 3.04 -0.21 2.25
C HIS A 79 2.45 -0.03 3.65
N GLN A 80 3.17 0.64 4.57
CA GLN A 80 2.64 0.96 5.91
C GLN A 80 1.45 1.92 5.84
N GLU A 81 1.46 2.89 4.93
CA GLU A 81 0.31 3.76 4.68
C GLU A 81 -0.91 2.97 4.22
N CYS A 82 -0.75 1.99 3.32
CA CYS A 82 -1.85 1.11 2.92
C CYS A 82 -2.42 0.31 4.09
N ILE A 83 -1.57 -0.20 4.98
CA ILE A 83 -2.01 -0.91 6.19
C ILE A 83 -2.80 0.03 7.10
N GLU A 84 -2.35 1.27 7.28
CA GLU A 84 -3.04 2.27 8.11
C GLU A 84 -4.37 2.71 7.48
N LEU A 85 -4.43 2.93 6.17
CA LEU A 85 -5.68 3.24 5.47
C LEU A 85 -6.73 2.14 5.61
N LEU A 86 -6.27 0.89 5.73
CA LEU A 86 -7.11 -0.29 5.94
C LEU A 86 -7.26 -0.65 7.43
N TYR A 87 -6.97 0.26 8.36
CA TYR A 87 -6.94 0.03 9.80
C TYR A 87 -8.13 -0.76 10.34
N ALA A 88 -9.33 -0.50 9.83
CA ALA A 88 -10.54 -1.20 10.27
C ALA A 88 -10.47 -2.74 10.08
N TYR A 89 -9.59 -3.22 9.20
CA TYR A 89 -9.43 -4.63 8.84
C TYR A 89 -8.05 -5.20 9.20
N THR A 90 -7.05 -4.33 9.39
CA THR A 90 -5.65 -4.71 9.56
C THR A 90 -5.16 -4.58 11.00
N HIS A 91 -5.91 -3.87 11.87
CA HIS A 91 -5.44 -3.59 13.22
C HIS A 91 -5.20 -4.88 14.01
N THR A 92 -4.14 -4.87 14.80
CA THR A 92 -3.80 -5.90 15.77
C THR A 92 -3.65 -5.25 17.14
N ASP A 93 -4.06 -5.97 18.19
CA ASP A 93 -3.89 -5.49 19.56
C ASP A 93 -2.40 -5.55 19.96
N ILE A 94 -1.97 -4.57 20.73
CA ILE A 94 -0.61 -4.57 21.30
C ILE A 94 -0.53 -5.67 22.37
N VAL A 95 0.45 -6.56 22.19
CA VAL A 95 0.78 -7.57 23.18
C VAL A 95 1.89 -7.01 24.08
N GLY A 96 1.70 -7.09 25.40
CA GLY A 96 2.68 -6.55 26.35
C GLY A 96 4.08 -7.15 26.15
N GLY A 97 5.10 -6.29 26.17
CA GLY A 97 6.51 -6.67 25.97
C GLY A 97 6.99 -6.61 24.52
N GLU A 98 6.19 -6.12 23.59
CA GLU A 98 6.63 -5.86 22.21
C GLU A 98 7.72 -4.80 22.18
N HIS A 99 8.73 -5.05 21.35
CA HIS A 99 9.78 -4.08 21.04
C HIS A 99 9.68 -3.69 19.57
N LEU A 100 9.54 -2.42 19.31
CA LEU A 100 9.50 -1.84 17.98
C LEU A 100 10.79 -1.08 17.73
N ASP A 101 11.44 -1.33 16.62
CA ASP A 101 12.63 -0.61 16.18
C ASP A 101 12.44 -0.07 14.75
N ASP A 102 13.35 0.76 14.32
CA ASP A 102 13.38 1.35 12.98
C ASP A 102 14.31 0.59 12.01
N ALA A 103 14.67 -0.66 12.35
CA ALA A 103 15.56 -1.45 11.54
C ALA A 103 15.04 -1.57 10.10
N PHE A 104 15.92 -1.29 9.14
CA PHE A 104 15.60 -1.48 7.74
C PHE A 104 15.48 -2.99 7.44
N ALA A 105 14.31 -3.39 7.01
CA ALA A 105 14.07 -4.73 6.51
C ALA A 105 13.84 -4.68 5.00
N ASP A 106 14.49 -5.59 4.28
CA ASP A 106 14.30 -5.79 2.84
C ASP A 106 13.48 -7.07 2.60
N PRO A 107 12.16 -7.02 2.70
CA PRO A 107 11.32 -8.18 2.51
C PRO A 107 11.25 -8.57 1.03
N LYS A 108 11.20 -9.87 0.74
CA LYS A 108 10.91 -10.38 -0.61
C LYS A 108 9.48 -10.11 -1.04
N ASN A 109 8.57 -10.03 -0.09
CA ASN A 109 7.15 -9.78 -0.31
C ASN A 109 6.62 -8.76 0.69
N TYR A 110 5.78 -7.88 0.23
CA TYR A 110 4.97 -6.99 1.06
C TYR A 110 3.62 -7.65 1.28
N ILE A 111 3.24 -7.85 2.53
CA ILE A 111 2.02 -8.60 2.90
C ILE A 111 1.11 -7.69 3.71
N ILE A 112 -0.19 -7.69 3.38
CA ILE A 112 -1.23 -7.03 4.17
C ILE A 112 -2.20 -8.10 4.64
N ASP A 113 -2.18 -8.38 5.94
CA ASP A 113 -3.10 -9.31 6.58
C ASP A 113 -4.35 -8.58 7.05
N MET A 114 -5.53 -9.08 6.63
CA MET A 114 -6.81 -8.45 6.88
C MET A 114 -7.79 -9.44 7.50
N LYS A 115 -8.63 -8.95 8.41
CA LYS A 115 -9.82 -9.66 8.94
C LYS A 115 -11.07 -9.04 8.33
N VAL A 116 -11.70 -9.75 7.40
CA VAL A 116 -12.86 -9.25 6.66
C VAL A 116 -14.12 -10.04 7.02
N PRO A 117 -15.32 -9.43 6.99
CA PRO A 117 -16.59 -10.17 7.16
C PRO A 117 -16.77 -11.20 6.06
N THR A 118 -17.44 -12.32 6.35
CA THR A 118 -17.77 -13.37 5.36
C THR A 118 -18.62 -12.86 4.19
N THR A 119 -19.25 -11.70 4.35
CA THR A 119 -20.05 -11.04 3.31
C THR A 119 -19.19 -10.17 2.36
N PHE A 120 -17.88 -10.10 2.58
CA PHE A 120 -17.00 -9.28 1.74
C PHE A 120 -16.85 -9.89 0.34
N SER A 121 -16.87 -9.05 -0.69
CA SER A 121 -16.80 -9.52 -2.07
C SER A 121 -15.38 -9.87 -2.48
N ARG A 122 -15.19 -11.05 -3.07
CA ARG A 122 -13.90 -11.43 -3.69
C ARG A 122 -13.49 -10.45 -4.79
N THR A 123 -14.43 -10.01 -5.62
CA THR A 123 -14.17 -9.04 -6.70
C THR A 123 -13.64 -7.72 -6.13
N SER A 124 -14.17 -7.27 -4.98
CA SER A 124 -13.68 -6.06 -4.33
C SER A 124 -12.26 -6.24 -3.80
N LEU A 125 -11.90 -7.43 -3.31
CA LEU A 125 -10.53 -7.73 -2.88
C LEU A 125 -9.55 -7.77 -4.05
N GLU A 126 -9.95 -8.37 -5.18
CA GLU A 126 -9.14 -8.40 -6.40
C GLU A 126 -8.88 -6.96 -6.91
N TYR A 127 -9.91 -6.13 -6.92
CA TYR A 127 -9.75 -4.72 -7.29
C TYR A 127 -8.84 -3.96 -6.30
N LEU A 128 -9.01 -4.19 -5.00
CA LEU A 128 -8.16 -3.59 -3.97
C LEU A 128 -6.68 -3.96 -4.13
N VAL A 129 -6.38 -5.21 -4.49
CA VAL A 129 -5.00 -5.64 -4.78
C VAL A 129 -4.39 -4.81 -5.91
N HIS A 130 -5.13 -4.59 -6.99
CA HIS A 130 -4.65 -3.77 -8.11
C HIS A 130 -4.45 -2.30 -7.72
N LEU A 131 -5.39 -1.72 -6.96
CA LEU A 131 -5.24 -0.34 -6.46
C LEU A 131 -4.01 -0.18 -5.58
N ILE A 132 -3.79 -1.09 -4.63
CA ILE A 132 -2.62 -1.04 -3.75
C ILE A 132 -1.33 -1.20 -4.56
N HIS A 133 -1.30 -2.12 -5.52
CA HIS A 133 -0.14 -2.27 -6.40
C HIS A 133 0.20 -0.97 -7.12
N GLU A 134 -0.78 -0.35 -7.77
CA GLU A 134 -0.61 0.95 -8.45
C GLU A 134 -0.18 2.06 -7.47
N TYR A 135 -0.77 2.10 -6.28
CA TYR A 135 -0.38 3.06 -5.24
C TYR A 135 1.09 2.91 -4.84
N LEU A 136 1.57 1.69 -4.62
CA LEU A 136 2.97 1.40 -4.27
C LEU A 136 3.93 1.86 -5.38
N VAL A 137 3.61 1.53 -6.64
CA VAL A 137 4.40 1.93 -7.80
C VAL A 137 4.41 3.45 -7.95
N CYS A 138 3.25 4.09 -7.92
CA CYS A 138 3.12 5.54 -8.07
C CYS A 138 3.79 6.32 -6.95
N SER A 139 3.79 5.81 -5.71
CA SER A 139 4.46 6.45 -4.56
C SER A 139 5.96 6.56 -4.80
N VAL A 140 6.59 5.48 -5.27
CA VAL A 140 8.03 5.49 -5.59
C VAL A 140 8.32 6.43 -6.75
N LEU A 141 7.52 6.38 -7.80
CA LEU A 141 7.72 7.23 -8.99
C LEU A 141 7.51 8.71 -8.66
N SER A 142 6.53 9.05 -7.85
CA SER A 142 6.28 10.42 -7.40
C SER A 142 7.46 10.99 -6.60
N ASP A 143 8.04 10.19 -5.69
CA ASP A 143 9.23 10.58 -4.95
C ASP A 143 10.44 10.77 -5.87
N TRP A 144 10.70 9.79 -6.73
CA TRP A 144 11.86 9.79 -7.61
C TRP A 144 11.82 10.88 -8.68
N ILE A 145 10.69 11.04 -9.36
CA ILE A 145 10.48 12.06 -10.37
C ILE A 145 10.50 13.45 -9.72
N GLY A 146 10.03 13.58 -8.49
CA GLY A 146 10.12 14.82 -7.74
C GLY A 146 11.54 15.33 -7.52
N ILE A 147 12.54 14.44 -7.60
CA ILE A 147 13.97 14.77 -7.47
C ILE A 147 14.62 14.96 -8.85
N THR A 148 14.38 14.02 -9.75
CA THR A 148 15.07 13.97 -11.05
C THR A 148 14.48 14.91 -12.08
N MET A 149 13.15 15.10 -12.05
CA MET A 149 12.40 15.95 -12.97
C MET A 149 11.29 16.72 -12.22
N PRO A 150 11.63 17.75 -11.43
CA PRO A 150 10.68 18.48 -10.59
C PRO A 150 9.47 19.07 -11.35
N GLU A 151 9.64 19.35 -12.63
CA GLU A 151 8.58 19.87 -13.51
C GLU A 151 7.40 18.90 -13.69
N TYR A 152 7.63 17.59 -13.52
CA TYR A 152 6.59 16.56 -13.59
C TYR A 152 6.05 16.14 -12.22
N LYS A 153 6.58 16.68 -11.11
CA LYS A 153 6.19 16.32 -9.75
C LYS A 153 4.69 16.48 -9.51
N VAL A 154 4.10 17.58 -9.96
CA VAL A 154 2.67 17.86 -9.75
C VAL A 154 1.80 16.82 -10.44
N LEU A 155 2.17 16.40 -11.66
CA LEU A 155 1.44 15.40 -12.43
C LEU A 155 1.42 14.04 -11.71
N TRP A 156 2.55 13.62 -11.18
CA TRP A 156 2.65 12.34 -10.48
C TRP A 156 2.02 12.37 -9.09
N ALA A 157 2.09 13.50 -8.39
CA ALA A 157 1.37 13.70 -7.13
C ALA A 157 -0.15 13.63 -7.34
N GLN A 158 -0.67 14.27 -8.39
CA GLN A 158 -2.09 14.20 -8.73
C GLN A 158 -2.51 12.76 -9.10
N ARG A 159 -1.71 12.05 -9.88
CA ARG A 159 -1.99 10.63 -10.21
C ARG A 159 -2.06 9.77 -8.95
N LEU A 160 -1.21 10.05 -7.97
CA LEU A 160 -1.22 9.33 -6.68
C LEU A 160 -2.49 9.62 -5.87
N GLU A 161 -3.00 10.87 -5.93
CA GLU A 161 -4.24 11.27 -5.26
C GLU A 161 -5.49 10.67 -5.94
N ASP A 162 -5.42 10.37 -7.23
CA ASP A 162 -6.54 9.82 -8.01
C ASP A 162 -6.71 8.29 -7.80
N ILE A 163 -5.76 7.59 -7.17
CA ILE A 163 -5.81 6.17 -6.82
C ILE A 163 -6.54 5.95 -5.51
#